data_ed5a9a9029b809d7b16c5dea7a27ef5b
#
_entry.id   ed5a9a9029b809d7b16c5dea7a27ef5b
#
_cell.length_a   1.000
_cell.length_b   1.000
_cell.length_c   1.000
_cell.angle_alpha   90.00
_cell.angle_beta   90.00
_cell.angle_gamma   90.00
#
_symmetry.space_group_name_H-M   'P 1'
#
loop_
_entity.id
_entity.type
_entity.pdbx_description
1 polymer ?
#
loop_
_entity_poly.entity_id
_entity_poly.type
_entity_poly.pdbx_seq_one_letter_code
_entity_poly.pdbx_strand_id
1 'polypeptide(L)'
;LDRSSAASDVYKRQVHNNTLPNTLANNQVNCCLIDSHGEIWAGTMNGLCKYNIEEDNFETIPLEIPSHNICSIIEDQHILWLTTTKGLVRYIPGEGCQVFTKSDGLQSDQFLPNAGIKASDGKIYIGSVNGFNAFYPHQIETNHVRPPVVITALEIFNKQIPVGNKLLPKSLNQLEELELSYKENAFSLLYASLSYCTPNKNKYAYKPVSYTHLTLPTSDLV
;
A
#
# COMPACT_ATOMS: atom_id res chain seq x y z
N LEU A 1 33.18 -39.05 -20.89
CA LEU A 1 33.06 -37.78 -21.61
C LEU A 1 31.78 -37.10 -21.18
N ASP A 2 31.94 -36.24 -20.22
CA ASP A 2 30.88 -35.48 -19.61
C ASP A 2 30.39 -34.39 -20.56
N ARG A 3 29.33 -34.66 -21.31
CA ARG A 3 28.70 -33.68 -22.22
C ARG A 3 27.70 -32.75 -21.52
N SER A 4 27.63 -32.77 -20.18
CA SER A 4 26.68 -31.99 -19.43
C SER A 4 27.16 -30.58 -19.05
N SER A 5 28.46 -30.28 -19.15
CA SER A 5 29.00 -29.00 -18.65
C SER A 5 28.79 -27.82 -19.60
N ALA A 6 28.78 -28.05 -20.92
CA ALA A 6 28.67 -26.94 -21.89
C ALA A 6 27.24 -26.38 -22.05
N ALA A 7 26.20 -27.12 -21.67
CA ALA A 7 24.83 -26.63 -21.75
C ALA A 7 24.35 -25.94 -20.44
N SER A 8 25.04 -26.19 -19.33
CA SER A 8 24.69 -25.55 -18.04
C SER A 8 25.19 -24.11 -17.92
N ASP A 9 26.19 -23.72 -18.71
CA ASP A 9 26.76 -22.36 -18.71
C ASP A 9 25.90 -21.35 -19.52
N VAL A 10 24.94 -21.85 -20.32
CA VAL A 10 24.07 -20.98 -21.13
C VAL A 10 22.84 -20.53 -20.37
N TYR A 11 22.37 -21.35 -19.39
CA TYR A 11 21.17 -21.05 -18.63
C TYR A 11 21.48 -20.99 -17.14
N LYS A 12 21.35 -19.82 -16.55
CA LYS A 12 21.43 -19.64 -15.10
C LYS A 12 20.04 -19.72 -14.50
N ARG A 13 19.86 -20.58 -13.50
CA ARG A 13 18.61 -20.73 -12.78
C ARG A 13 18.68 -20.01 -11.42
N GLN A 14 17.92 -18.95 -11.28
CA GLN A 14 17.68 -18.26 -10.01
C GLN A 14 16.45 -18.89 -9.33
N VAL A 15 16.54 -19.16 -8.04
CA VAL A 15 15.46 -19.76 -7.25
C VAL A 15 15.31 -19.05 -5.91
N HIS A 16 14.08 -19.10 -5.37
CA HIS A 16 13.81 -18.67 -4.01
C HIS A 16 14.49 -19.61 -2.99
N ASN A 17 15.14 -19.03 -2.00
CA ASN A 17 15.72 -19.76 -0.88
C ASN A 17 15.46 -19.01 0.43
N ASN A 18 14.68 -19.62 1.32
CA ASN A 18 14.32 -19.03 2.62
C ASN A 18 15.51 -18.84 3.57
N THR A 19 16.63 -19.50 3.34
CA THR A 19 17.81 -19.44 4.21
C THR A 19 18.85 -18.43 3.74
N LEU A 20 18.74 -17.95 2.51
CA LEU A 20 19.66 -17.00 1.93
C LEU A 20 18.96 -15.66 1.68
N PRO A 21 19.57 -14.54 2.07
CA PRO A 21 19.10 -13.22 1.65
C PRO A 21 19.32 -13.04 0.15
N ASN A 22 18.65 -12.04 -0.41
CA ASN A 22 18.85 -11.63 -1.80
C ASN A 22 18.57 -12.72 -2.85
N THR A 23 17.50 -13.48 -2.63
CA THR A 23 16.96 -14.41 -3.61
C THR A 23 15.58 -13.96 -4.07
N LEU A 24 15.02 -14.59 -5.11
CA LEU A 24 13.63 -14.35 -5.51
C LEU A 24 12.68 -14.49 -4.33
N ALA A 25 11.69 -13.62 -4.21
CA ALA A 25 10.67 -13.69 -3.17
C ALA A 25 9.79 -14.95 -3.26
N ASN A 26 9.66 -15.52 -4.46
CA ASN A 26 8.96 -16.77 -4.72
C ASN A 26 9.44 -17.41 -6.03
N ASN A 27 9.40 -18.74 -6.13
CA ASN A 27 9.75 -19.46 -7.35
C ASN A 27 8.74 -19.28 -8.48
N GLN A 28 7.51 -18.86 -8.17
CA GLN A 28 6.52 -18.55 -9.19
C GLN A 28 6.63 -17.07 -9.57
N VAL A 29 7.24 -16.84 -10.73
CA VAL A 29 7.36 -15.52 -11.36
C VAL A 29 6.22 -15.36 -12.35
N ASN A 30 5.37 -14.36 -12.14
CA ASN A 30 4.20 -14.10 -12.99
C ASN A 30 4.53 -13.16 -14.16
N CYS A 31 5.48 -12.25 -13.96
CA CYS A 31 5.86 -11.26 -14.97
C CYS A 31 7.28 -10.76 -14.74
N CYS A 32 7.92 -10.29 -15.80
CA CYS A 32 9.21 -9.60 -15.77
C CYS A 32 9.12 -8.33 -16.61
N LEU A 33 9.89 -7.33 -16.22
CA LEU A 33 10.02 -6.08 -16.95
C LEU A 33 11.49 -5.64 -16.94
N ILE A 34 11.96 -5.12 -18.07
CA ILE A 34 13.17 -4.29 -18.14
C ILE A 34 12.67 -2.86 -18.30
N ASP A 35 13.00 -2.02 -17.34
CA ASP A 35 12.59 -0.63 -17.37
C ASP A 35 13.45 0.24 -18.28
N SER A 36 13.09 1.51 -18.40
CA SER A 36 13.79 2.47 -19.27
C SER A 36 15.24 2.77 -18.85
N HIS A 37 15.64 2.39 -17.63
CA HIS A 37 17.02 2.49 -17.13
C HIS A 37 17.82 1.19 -17.31
N GLY A 38 17.19 0.13 -17.85
CA GLY A 38 17.78 -1.18 -17.98
C GLY A 38 17.74 -2.03 -16.71
N GLU A 39 17.01 -1.59 -15.70
CA GLU A 39 16.79 -2.36 -14.47
C GLU A 39 15.81 -3.50 -14.72
N ILE A 40 16.10 -4.68 -14.17
CA ILE A 40 15.27 -5.86 -14.34
C ILE A 40 14.42 -6.07 -13.10
N TRP A 41 13.11 -6.13 -13.33
CA TRP A 41 12.09 -6.34 -12.30
C TRP A 41 11.40 -7.68 -12.49
N ALA A 42 11.15 -8.39 -11.40
CA ALA A 42 10.41 -9.65 -11.39
C ALA A 42 9.22 -9.55 -10.42
N GLY A 43 8.02 -9.72 -10.95
CA GLY A 43 6.79 -9.83 -10.17
C GLY A 43 6.50 -11.29 -9.84
N THR A 44 6.51 -11.62 -8.56
CA THR A 44 6.30 -12.98 -8.07
C THR A 44 4.98 -13.12 -7.30
N MET A 45 4.62 -14.34 -6.91
CA MET A 45 3.46 -14.56 -6.03
C MET A 45 3.63 -13.93 -4.64
N ASN A 46 4.86 -13.61 -4.22
CA ASN A 46 5.14 -13.12 -2.86
C ASN A 46 5.97 -11.84 -2.83
N GLY A 47 5.92 -11.03 -3.86
CA GLY A 47 6.55 -9.72 -3.87
C GLY A 47 7.14 -9.31 -5.21
N LEU A 48 7.57 -8.05 -5.23
CA LEU A 48 8.34 -7.44 -6.30
C LEU A 48 9.82 -7.62 -5.99
N CYS A 49 10.58 -8.10 -6.95
CA CYS A 49 12.02 -8.24 -6.86
C CYS A 49 12.71 -7.39 -7.93
N LYS A 50 13.83 -6.80 -7.56
CA LYS A 50 14.75 -6.10 -8.45
C LYS A 50 16.01 -6.94 -8.59
N TYR A 51 16.50 -7.15 -9.81
CA TYR A 51 17.73 -7.86 -10.06
C TYR A 51 18.94 -6.94 -9.93
N ASN A 52 19.91 -7.35 -9.13
CA ASN A 52 21.21 -6.70 -9.03
C ASN A 52 22.18 -7.39 -9.98
N ILE A 53 22.60 -6.69 -11.04
CA ILE A 53 23.48 -7.21 -12.07
C ILE A 53 24.91 -7.44 -11.53
N GLU A 54 25.37 -6.58 -10.62
CA GLU A 54 26.75 -6.67 -10.10
C GLU A 54 26.92 -7.86 -9.16
N GLU A 55 25.94 -8.11 -8.31
CA GLU A 55 25.99 -9.21 -7.35
C GLU A 55 25.32 -10.48 -7.87
N ASP A 56 24.66 -10.41 -9.03
CA ASP A 56 23.92 -11.49 -9.66
C ASP A 56 22.89 -12.14 -8.72
N ASN A 57 22.12 -11.30 -8.05
CA ASN A 57 21.11 -11.71 -7.09
C ASN A 57 19.84 -10.88 -7.22
N PHE A 58 18.80 -11.19 -6.42
CA PHE A 58 17.55 -10.45 -6.38
C PHE A 58 17.34 -9.78 -5.03
N GLU A 59 17.01 -8.51 -5.05
CA GLU A 59 16.53 -7.77 -3.88
C GLU A 59 15.00 -7.77 -3.87
N THR A 60 14.39 -8.17 -2.76
CA THR A 60 12.94 -8.05 -2.57
C THR A 60 12.60 -6.66 -2.08
N ILE A 61 11.74 -5.97 -2.81
CA ILE A 61 11.30 -4.62 -2.47
C ILE A 61 10.22 -4.69 -1.39
N PRO A 62 10.42 -4.05 -0.23
CA PRO A 62 9.40 -3.98 0.81
C PRO A 62 8.26 -3.07 0.39
N LEU A 63 7.09 -3.63 0.11
CA LEU A 63 5.89 -2.89 -0.27
C LEU A 63 4.82 -3.04 0.81
N GLU A 64 4.27 -1.93 1.29
CA GLU A 64 3.11 -1.93 2.20
C GLU A 64 1.81 -2.02 1.38
N ILE A 65 1.48 -3.20 0.88
CA ILE A 65 0.34 -3.44 -0.01
C ILE A 65 -0.54 -4.59 0.48
N PRO A 66 -1.85 -4.57 0.15
CA PRO A 66 -2.80 -5.59 0.62
C PRO A 66 -2.56 -7.00 0.08
N SER A 67 -1.84 -7.12 -1.02
CA SER A 67 -1.45 -8.40 -1.62
C SER A 67 -0.09 -8.30 -2.28
N HIS A 68 0.79 -9.22 -1.95
CA HIS A 68 2.14 -9.33 -2.52
C HIS A 68 2.17 -10.16 -3.81
N ASN A 69 1.04 -10.73 -4.24
CA ASN A 69 0.96 -11.43 -5.52
C ASN A 69 0.93 -10.42 -6.67
N ILE A 70 2.10 -10.17 -7.28
CA ILE A 70 2.26 -9.26 -8.40
C ILE A 70 1.86 -10.00 -9.68
N CYS A 71 0.86 -9.49 -10.38
CA CYS A 71 0.32 -10.11 -11.59
C CYS A 71 0.95 -9.56 -12.86
N SER A 72 1.14 -8.22 -12.96
CA SER A 72 1.81 -7.57 -14.08
C SER A 72 2.58 -6.34 -13.60
N ILE A 73 3.63 -5.97 -14.32
CA ILE A 73 4.42 -4.77 -14.09
C ILE A 73 4.41 -3.95 -15.38
N ILE A 74 4.08 -2.67 -15.28
CA ILE A 74 4.06 -1.74 -16.43
C ILE A 74 4.79 -0.48 -15.99
N GLU A 75 5.72 0.01 -16.81
CA GLU A 75 6.44 1.24 -16.54
C GLU A 75 5.81 2.43 -17.27
N ASP A 76 5.73 3.55 -16.56
CA ASP A 76 5.45 4.87 -17.11
C ASP A 76 6.28 5.94 -16.41
N GLN A 77 7.26 6.53 -17.10
CA GLN A 77 8.10 7.62 -16.57
C GLN A 77 8.69 7.32 -15.19
N HIS A 78 9.37 6.17 -15.03
CA HIS A 78 9.97 5.67 -13.78
C HIS A 78 8.97 5.27 -12.69
N ILE A 79 7.70 5.33 -12.97
CA ILE A 79 6.63 4.83 -12.10
C ILE A 79 6.31 3.40 -12.53
N LEU A 80 6.33 2.47 -11.60
CA LEU A 80 5.89 1.11 -11.85
C LEU A 80 4.43 0.94 -11.44
N TRP A 81 3.61 0.55 -12.39
CA TRP A 81 2.23 0.17 -12.17
C TRP A 81 2.17 -1.33 -12.02
N LEU A 82 1.88 -1.77 -10.78
CA LEU A 82 1.83 -3.18 -10.41
C LEU A 82 0.38 -3.60 -10.26
N THR A 83 -0.05 -4.56 -11.06
CA THR A 83 -1.35 -5.17 -10.83
C THR A 83 -1.21 -6.31 -9.83
N THR A 84 -2.15 -6.43 -8.91
CA THR A 84 -2.13 -7.46 -7.87
C THR A 84 -3.47 -8.18 -7.79
N THR A 85 -3.59 -9.17 -6.92
CA THR A 85 -4.87 -9.83 -6.63
C THR A 85 -5.79 -9.01 -5.71
N LYS A 86 -5.31 -7.86 -5.17
CA LYS A 86 -6.07 -6.96 -4.28
C LYS A 86 -5.87 -5.48 -4.62
N GLY A 87 -5.87 -5.15 -5.89
CA GLY A 87 -5.80 -3.76 -6.37
C GLY A 87 -4.65 -3.49 -7.31
N LEU A 88 -4.64 -2.27 -7.83
CA LEU A 88 -3.58 -1.68 -8.65
C LEU A 88 -2.67 -0.86 -7.75
N VAL A 89 -1.38 -1.01 -7.89
CA VAL A 89 -0.38 -0.30 -7.10
C VAL A 89 0.43 0.62 -8.02
N ARG A 90 0.50 1.89 -7.67
CA ARG A 90 1.47 2.84 -8.22
C ARG A 90 2.68 2.84 -7.30
N TYR A 91 3.80 2.36 -7.77
CA TYR A 91 5.05 2.33 -7.02
C TYR A 91 6.06 3.29 -7.63
N ILE A 92 6.61 4.17 -6.82
CA ILE A 92 7.70 5.09 -7.19
C ILE A 92 8.92 4.66 -6.39
N PRO A 93 9.99 4.18 -7.05
CA PRO A 93 11.22 3.79 -6.38
C PRO A 93 11.76 4.93 -5.50
N GLY A 94 12.00 4.63 -4.22
CA GLY A 94 12.49 5.62 -3.24
C GLY A 94 11.42 6.49 -2.57
N GLU A 95 10.19 6.59 -3.10
CA GLU A 95 9.13 7.41 -2.51
C GLU A 95 8.03 6.58 -1.84
N GLY A 96 7.78 5.36 -2.34
CA GLY A 96 6.78 4.47 -1.78
C GLY A 96 5.71 4.02 -2.75
N CYS A 97 4.58 3.55 -2.22
CA CYS A 97 3.50 3.00 -3.03
C CYS A 97 2.12 3.58 -2.67
N GLN A 98 1.25 3.63 -3.66
CA GLN A 98 -0.16 4.00 -3.53
C GLN A 98 -1.03 2.89 -4.11
N VAL A 99 -2.09 2.50 -3.39
CA VAL A 99 -2.98 1.41 -3.78
C VAL A 99 -4.32 1.95 -4.25
N PHE A 100 -4.76 1.50 -5.42
CA PHE A 100 -6.08 1.77 -6.00
C PHE A 100 -6.93 0.52 -5.99
N THR A 101 -8.21 0.68 -5.69
CA THR A 101 -9.19 -0.39 -5.54
C THR A 101 -10.49 -0.03 -6.27
N LYS A 102 -11.49 -0.91 -6.19
CA LYS A 102 -12.84 -0.61 -6.71
C LYS A 102 -13.43 0.70 -6.18
N SER A 103 -13.11 1.06 -4.92
CA SER A 103 -13.55 2.34 -4.35
C SER A 103 -12.94 3.56 -5.03
N ASP A 104 -11.86 3.39 -5.79
CA ASP A 104 -11.21 4.44 -6.57
C ASP A 104 -11.63 4.42 -8.06
N GLY A 105 -12.63 3.60 -8.41
CA GLY A 105 -13.17 3.51 -9.76
C GLY A 105 -12.66 2.36 -10.60
N LEU A 106 -11.86 1.45 -10.04
CA LEU A 106 -11.48 0.23 -10.74
C LEU A 106 -12.69 -0.72 -10.86
N GLN A 107 -12.73 -1.47 -11.96
CA GLN A 107 -13.79 -2.43 -12.20
C GLN A 107 -13.71 -3.63 -11.25
N SER A 108 -12.50 -4.07 -10.92
CA SER A 108 -12.21 -5.18 -10.02
C SER A 108 -10.92 -4.91 -9.26
N ASP A 109 -10.79 -5.50 -8.07
CA ASP A 109 -9.53 -5.49 -7.32
C ASP A 109 -8.62 -6.66 -7.73
N GLN A 110 -9.18 -7.68 -8.39
CA GLN A 110 -8.44 -8.87 -8.78
C GLN A 110 -8.01 -8.81 -10.24
N PHE A 111 -6.70 -8.71 -10.46
CA PHE A 111 -6.09 -8.69 -11.78
C PHE A 111 -5.52 -10.05 -12.16
N LEU A 112 -5.36 -10.26 -13.47
CA LEU A 112 -4.84 -11.50 -14.03
C LEU A 112 -3.34 -11.40 -14.30
N PRO A 113 -2.60 -12.52 -14.16
CA PRO A 113 -1.17 -12.53 -14.48
C PRO A 113 -0.91 -12.16 -15.94
N ASN A 114 0.12 -11.34 -16.15
CA ASN A 114 0.60 -10.89 -17.46
C ASN A 114 -0.48 -10.20 -18.34
N ALA A 115 -1.52 -9.65 -17.71
CA ALA A 115 -2.64 -8.99 -18.40
C ALA A 115 -2.54 -7.46 -18.32
N GLY A 116 -1.36 -6.90 -18.49
CA GLY A 116 -1.12 -5.46 -18.48
C GLY A 116 -0.22 -5.02 -19.62
N ILE A 117 -0.60 -3.91 -20.30
CA ILE A 117 0.18 -3.34 -21.39
C ILE A 117 0.04 -1.81 -21.42
N LYS A 118 1.11 -1.12 -21.81
CA LYS A 118 1.09 0.29 -22.16
C LYS A 118 1.10 0.42 -23.68
N ALA A 119 0.12 1.12 -24.23
CA ALA A 119 0.01 1.40 -25.65
C ALA A 119 0.94 2.55 -26.05
N SER A 120 1.16 2.71 -27.34
CA SER A 120 2.06 3.74 -27.91
C SER A 120 1.59 5.17 -27.65
N ASP A 121 0.30 5.37 -27.39
CA ASP A 121 -0.30 6.66 -26.99
C ASP A 121 -0.12 6.97 -25.49
N GLY A 122 0.55 6.09 -24.74
CA GLY A 122 0.78 6.21 -23.30
C GLY A 122 -0.36 5.71 -22.43
N LYS A 123 -1.44 5.20 -23.01
CA LYS A 123 -2.55 4.62 -22.27
C LYS A 123 -2.22 3.24 -21.75
N ILE A 124 -2.51 2.99 -20.48
CA ILE A 124 -2.31 1.68 -19.84
C ILE A 124 -3.63 0.92 -19.85
N TYR A 125 -3.54 -0.35 -20.25
CA TYR A 125 -4.63 -1.32 -20.23
C TYR A 125 -4.27 -2.45 -19.27
N ILE A 126 -5.17 -2.78 -18.33
CA ILE A 126 -4.98 -3.83 -17.34
C ILE A 126 -6.20 -4.74 -17.29
N GLY A 127 -5.97 -6.04 -17.44
CA GLY A 127 -7.00 -7.07 -17.44
C GLY A 127 -7.31 -7.57 -16.03
N SER A 128 -8.60 -7.73 -15.75
CA SER A 128 -9.11 -8.23 -14.48
C SER A 128 -10.09 -9.38 -14.70
N VAL A 129 -10.54 -10.03 -13.64
CA VAL A 129 -11.51 -11.13 -13.72
C VAL A 129 -12.87 -10.72 -14.29
N ASN A 130 -13.23 -9.42 -14.24
CA ASN A 130 -14.52 -8.89 -14.70
C ASN A 130 -14.38 -7.91 -15.87
N GLY A 131 -13.34 -8.06 -16.72
CA GLY A 131 -13.08 -7.19 -17.84
C GLY A 131 -11.72 -6.47 -17.71
N PHE A 132 -11.60 -5.27 -18.24
CA PHE A 132 -10.35 -4.51 -18.20
C PHE A 132 -10.58 -3.05 -17.83
N ASN A 133 -9.54 -2.43 -17.27
CA ASN A 133 -9.46 -0.99 -17.04
C ASN A 133 -8.47 -0.37 -18.05
N ALA A 134 -8.77 0.86 -18.48
CA ALA A 134 -7.90 1.62 -19.34
C ALA A 134 -7.81 3.07 -18.84
N PHE A 135 -6.60 3.57 -18.65
CA PHE A 135 -6.38 4.92 -18.11
C PHE A 135 -5.08 5.53 -18.62
N TYR A 136 -5.00 6.85 -18.55
CA TYR A 136 -3.75 7.56 -18.73
C TYR A 136 -3.13 7.85 -17.36
N PRO A 137 -1.87 7.45 -17.11
CA PRO A 137 -1.20 7.66 -15.82
C PRO A 137 -1.21 9.11 -15.34
N HIS A 138 -1.01 10.06 -16.25
CA HIS A 138 -1.00 11.49 -15.94
C HIS A 138 -2.35 12.07 -15.51
N GLN A 139 -3.47 11.37 -15.75
CA GLN A 139 -4.80 11.77 -15.32
C GLN A 139 -5.18 11.27 -13.94
N ILE A 140 -4.35 10.40 -13.35
CA ILE A 140 -4.56 9.92 -11.99
C ILE A 140 -4.00 10.94 -11.02
N GLU A 141 -4.88 11.82 -10.53
CA GLU A 141 -4.54 12.80 -9.52
C GLU A 141 -4.49 12.15 -8.14
N THR A 142 -3.42 12.44 -7.41
CA THR A 142 -3.34 12.09 -5.98
C THR A 142 -4.00 13.20 -5.18
N ASN A 143 -5.00 12.84 -4.38
CA ASN A 143 -5.60 13.81 -3.46
C ASN A 143 -4.63 14.09 -2.30
N HIS A 144 -3.95 15.24 -2.36
CA HIS A 144 -3.03 15.70 -1.32
C HIS A 144 -3.73 16.46 -0.19
N VAL A 145 -5.05 16.64 -0.28
CA VAL A 145 -5.82 17.34 0.75
C VAL A 145 -5.86 16.48 2.00
N ARG A 146 -5.23 16.94 3.06
CA ARG A 146 -5.36 16.33 4.39
C ARG A 146 -6.71 16.73 4.98
N PRO A 147 -7.64 15.78 5.14
CA PRO A 147 -8.93 16.12 5.69
C PRO A 147 -8.80 16.51 7.17
N PRO A 148 -9.55 17.50 7.65
CA PRO A 148 -9.55 17.84 9.06
C PRO A 148 -10.09 16.67 9.89
N VAL A 149 -9.45 16.44 11.03
CA VAL A 149 -9.90 15.46 12.02
C VAL A 149 -10.72 16.20 13.08
N VAL A 150 -11.89 15.69 13.37
CA VAL A 150 -12.76 16.20 14.42
C VAL A 150 -12.97 15.14 15.50
N ILE A 151 -12.98 15.55 16.78
CA ILE A 151 -13.32 14.66 17.89
C ILE A 151 -14.84 14.66 18.02
N THR A 152 -15.45 13.50 17.86
CA THR A 152 -16.90 13.35 17.80
C THR A 152 -17.54 13.04 19.15
N ALA A 153 -16.84 12.32 20.03
CA ALA A 153 -17.34 12.00 21.34
C ALA A 153 -16.22 11.74 22.36
N LEU A 154 -16.57 11.94 23.64
CA LEU A 154 -15.78 11.51 24.80
C LEU A 154 -16.58 10.43 25.52
N GLU A 155 -15.95 9.33 25.83
CA GLU A 155 -16.49 8.28 26.68
C GLU A 155 -15.64 8.11 27.94
N ILE A 156 -16.28 7.94 29.07
CA ILE A 156 -15.66 7.63 30.35
C ILE A 156 -16.28 6.33 30.85
N PHE A 157 -15.46 5.32 31.11
CA PHE A 157 -15.91 3.96 31.47
C PHE A 157 -16.96 3.43 30.48
N ASN A 158 -16.73 3.58 29.17
CA ASN A 158 -17.61 3.16 28.08
C ASN A 158 -19.00 3.83 28.12
N LYS A 159 -19.12 5.00 28.76
CA LYS A 159 -20.34 5.82 28.74
C LYS A 159 -20.06 7.15 28.09
N GLN A 160 -20.82 7.45 27.04
CA GLN A 160 -20.71 8.71 26.34
C GLN A 160 -21.12 9.89 27.21
N ILE A 161 -20.28 10.92 27.25
CA ILE A 161 -20.49 12.15 27.98
C ILE A 161 -21.23 13.15 27.08
N PRO A 162 -22.47 13.56 27.42
CA PRO A 162 -23.17 14.54 26.61
C PRO A 162 -22.58 15.94 26.75
N VAL A 163 -22.58 16.70 25.64
CA VAL A 163 -22.22 18.12 25.65
C VAL A 163 -23.22 18.91 26.51
N GLY A 164 -22.72 19.91 27.27
CA GLY A 164 -23.51 20.67 28.23
C GLY A 164 -23.41 20.12 29.66
N ASN A 165 -22.67 19.06 29.90
CA ASN A 165 -22.36 18.56 31.24
C ASN A 165 -21.22 19.39 31.88
N LYS A 166 -21.09 19.29 33.20
CA LYS A 166 -20.03 19.96 33.98
C LYS A 166 -18.63 19.63 33.46
N LEU A 167 -18.44 18.40 33.04
CA LEU A 167 -17.18 17.90 32.49
C LEU A 167 -16.94 18.34 31.05
N LEU A 168 -18.01 18.47 30.26
CA LEU A 168 -17.95 18.80 28.83
C LEU A 168 -18.92 19.98 28.55
N PRO A 169 -18.60 21.21 28.97
CA PRO A 169 -19.50 22.35 28.82
C PRO A 169 -19.71 22.78 27.36
N LYS A 170 -18.76 22.52 26.50
CA LYS A 170 -18.80 22.80 25.06
C LYS A 170 -18.35 21.55 24.27
N SER A 171 -18.51 21.58 22.94
CA SER A 171 -17.99 20.51 22.10
C SER A 171 -16.46 20.39 22.23
N LEU A 172 -15.94 19.17 22.16
CA LEU A 172 -14.48 18.90 22.29
C LEU A 172 -13.63 19.69 21.31
N ASN A 173 -14.14 19.97 20.11
CA ASN A 173 -13.43 20.76 19.11
C ASN A 173 -13.38 22.28 19.41
N GLN A 174 -14.12 22.73 20.43
CA GLN A 174 -14.16 24.13 20.89
C GLN A 174 -13.47 24.31 22.25
N LEU A 175 -13.03 23.21 22.87
CA LEU A 175 -12.26 23.22 24.10
C LEU A 175 -10.79 23.30 23.78
N GLU A 176 -10.07 24.19 24.46
CA GLU A 176 -8.60 24.27 24.41
C GLU A 176 -7.96 23.23 25.32
N GLU A 177 -8.65 22.90 26.43
CA GLU A 177 -8.19 21.99 27.45
C GLU A 177 -9.34 21.17 28.03
N LEU A 178 -9.12 19.92 28.33
CA LEU A 178 -10.02 19.01 29.02
C LEU A 178 -9.32 18.43 30.24
N GLU A 179 -9.77 18.79 31.43
CA GLU A 179 -9.26 18.23 32.67
C GLU A 179 -10.12 17.03 33.12
N LEU A 180 -9.45 15.89 33.32
CA LEU A 180 -10.05 14.68 33.86
C LEU A 180 -9.54 14.43 35.28
N SER A 181 -10.43 14.04 36.18
CA SER A 181 -10.06 13.64 37.53
C SER A 181 -9.36 12.29 37.53
N TYR A 182 -8.56 12.01 38.57
CA TYR A 182 -7.93 10.68 38.73
C TYR A 182 -8.93 9.53 38.78
N LYS A 183 -10.18 9.79 39.10
CA LYS A 183 -11.29 8.83 39.10
C LYS A 183 -11.79 8.50 37.67
N GLU A 184 -11.48 9.34 36.69
CA GLU A 184 -11.86 9.24 35.30
C GLU A 184 -10.70 8.74 34.44
N ASN A 185 -9.97 7.76 34.97
CA ASN A 185 -8.72 7.25 34.40
C ASN A 185 -8.92 6.35 33.17
N ALA A 186 -10.13 5.89 32.90
CA ALA A 186 -10.48 5.11 31.71
C ALA A 186 -11.38 5.94 30.80
N PHE A 187 -10.79 6.55 29.79
CA PHE A 187 -11.52 7.35 28.81
C PHE A 187 -11.19 6.95 27.39
N SER A 188 -12.14 7.17 26.49
CA SER A 188 -12.00 6.97 25.04
C SER A 188 -12.37 8.24 24.30
N LEU A 189 -11.60 8.60 23.30
CA LEU A 189 -11.90 9.69 22.38
C LEU A 189 -12.31 9.10 21.02
N LEU A 190 -13.53 9.38 20.60
CA LEU A 190 -13.99 9.04 19.27
C LEU A 190 -13.67 10.22 18.35
N TYR A 191 -13.10 9.92 17.20
CA TYR A 191 -12.74 10.94 16.23
C TYR A 191 -13.05 10.46 14.82
N ALA A 192 -13.31 11.41 13.93
CA ALA A 192 -13.57 11.14 12.52
C ALA A 192 -12.80 12.13 11.64
N SER A 193 -12.32 11.63 10.53
CA SER A 193 -11.78 12.47 9.46
C SER A 193 -12.92 12.86 8.53
N LEU A 194 -13.02 14.14 8.19
CA LEU A 194 -14.02 14.64 7.25
C LEU A 194 -13.62 14.40 5.80
N SER A 195 -13.26 13.15 5.49
CA SER A 195 -12.97 12.68 4.13
C SER A 195 -14.15 11.86 3.62
N TYR A 196 -14.85 12.40 2.64
CA TYR A 196 -16.03 11.75 2.04
C TYR A 196 -15.67 10.89 0.82
N CYS A 197 -14.48 11.08 0.23
CA CYS A 197 -14.10 10.35 -0.99
C CYS A 197 -13.75 8.89 -0.72
N THR A 198 -12.93 8.62 0.30
CA THR A 198 -12.48 7.25 0.63
C THR A 198 -12.32 7.09 2.14
N PRO A 199 -13.42 7.05 2.91
CA PRO A 199 -13.35 7.02 4.38
C PRO A 199 -12.59 5.80 4.92
N ASN A 200 -12.67 4.65 4.25
CA ASN A 200 -12.00 3.41 4.64
C ASN A 200 -10.47 3.43 4.47
N LYS A 201 -9.90 4.43 3.80
CA LYS A 201 -8.45 4.59 3.62
C LYS A 201 -7.81 5.58 4.59
N ASN A 202 -8.60 6.20 5.45
CA ASN A 202 -8.09 7.15 6.43
C ASN A 202 -7.24 6.39 7.47
N LYS A 203 -5.97 6.77 7.57
CA LYS A 203 -5.09 6.33 8.65
C LYS A 203 -4.98 7.43 9.68
N TYR A 204 -5.11 7.07 10.94
CA TYR A 204 -5.03 8.00 12.07
C TYR A 204 -3.79 7.69 12.90
N ALA A 205 -3.18 8.73 13.45
CA ALA A 205 -2.10 8.59 14.40
C ALA A 205 -2.32 9.55 15.55
N TYR A 206 -2.05 9.13 16.78
CA TYR A 206 -2.06 10.00 17.95
C TYR A 206 -0.72 9.93 18.68
N LYS A 207 -0.34 11.03 19.31
CA LYS A 207 0.87 11.10 20.10
C LYS A 207 0.53 11.70 21.46
N PRO A 208 0.46 10.88 22.52
CA PRO A 208 0.40 11.40 23.88
C PRO A 208 1.67 12.19 24.21
N VAL A 209 1.54 13.31 24.91
CA VAL A 209 2.68 14.21 25.22
C VAL A 209 3.79 13.53 26.04
N SER A 210 3.43 12.51 26.83
CA SER A 210 4.38 11.72 27.65
C SER A 210 5.16 10.65 26.89
N TYR A 211 4.87 10.41 25.59
CA TYR A 211 5.54 9.41 24.79
C TYR A 211 6.37 10.02 23.66
N THR A 212 7.57 9.50 23.44
CA THR A 212 8.48 9.96 22.39
C THR A 212 8.17 9.41 21.01
N HIS A 213 7.32 8.36 20.91
CA HIS A 213 6.98 7.69 19.66
C HIS A 213 5.50 7.83 19.31
N LEU A 214 5.22 7.96 18.00
CA LEU A 214 3.87 7.87 17.46
C LEU A 214 3.36 6.43 17.59
N THR A 215 2.20 6.26 18.22
CA THR A 215 1.49 4.98 18.20
C THR A 215 0.40 5.07 17.12
N LEU A 216 0.42 4.12 16.18
CA LEU A 216 -0.70 3.92 15.27
C LEU A 216 -1.77 3.13 16.04
N PRO A 217 -3.00 3.62 16.16
CA PRO A 217 -4.07 2.79 16.68
C PRO A 217 -4.25 1.62 15.72
N THR A 218 -4.22 0.41 16.23
CA THR A 218 -4.79 -0.74 15.53
C THR A 218 -6.24 -0.39 15.27
N SER A 219 -6.60 -0.29 14.00
CA SER A 219 -7.95 0.04 13.57
C SER A 219 -8.88 -1.11 13.95
N ASP A 220 -9.51 -1.04 15.10
CA ASP A 220 -10.76 -1.70 15.31
C ASP A 220 -11.82 -0.78 14.72
N LEU A 221 -12.17 -1.07 13.47
CA LEU A 221 -13.27 -0.45 12.76
C LEU A 221 -14.58 -0.94 13.40
N VAL A 222 -15.34 -0.01 13.96
CA VAL A 222 -16.78 -0.15 14.11
C VAL A 222 -17.46 0.44 12.89
#